data_88b613b3b700235e3871695a84047cdd
#
_entry.id   88b613b3b700235e3871695a84047cdd
#
_cell.length_a   1.000
_cell.length_b   1.000
_cell.length_c   1.000
_cell.angle_alpha   90.00
_cell.angle_beta   90.00
_cell.angle_gamma   90.00
#
_symmetry.space_group_name_H-M   'P 1'
#
loop_
_entity.id
_entity.type
_entity.pdbx_description
1 polymer ?
#
loop_
_entity_poly.entity_id
_entity_poly.type
_entity_poly.pdbx_seq_one_letter_code
_entity_poly.pdbx_strand_id
1 'polypeptide(L)'
;MNRHPDQISQGTQADGESPFGLTNAQLATMPTVYRDDLLAGKVMLVSGGSSGIGKATAFLAARLGAEVVICGRTNGKLDLVRDAIASATGRQIMTVPMSIREPDAVEAMLDAVWARFGKLDCVVNNAGGQFPQDAIDFSRKGWMAVIDLNLNGSWWMMQEAAKRWCAKGETGGIINIVANVERGMPQAAHSCAARAGVIYLSKTLATEWAPHGIRVNCIAPGTIETEGFAIYPPDALARFHEANPMKRLGNGWDVAEGVVYLAADSGNFVTGEVITIDGGMAQWGVVWPGGMPDYFKVPGGA
;
A
#
# COMPACT_ATOMS: atom_id res chain seq x y z
N MET A 1 16.51 15.16 2.80
CA MET A 1 17.59 15.21 1.79
C MET A 1 16.93 15.10 0.43
N ASN A 2 16.89 16.21 -0.31
CA ASN A 2 16.31 16.25 -1.65
C ASN A 2 17.29 15.57 -2.61
N ARG A 3 16.92 14.44 -3.19
CA ARG A 3 17.66 13.90 -4.33
C ARG A 3 17.28 14.71 -5.57
N HIS A 4 18.29 15.30 -6.20
CA HIS A 4 18.18 16.00 -7.49
C HIS A 4 17.72 15.00 -8.57
N PRO A 5 16.97 15.41 -9.63
CA PRO A 5 16.51 14.53 -10.72
C PRO A 5 17.61 13.72 -11.41
N ASP A 6 18.86 14.20 -11.39
CA ASP A 6 20.02 13.54 -11.99
C ASP A 6 20.54 12.30 -11.21
N GLN A 7 19.91 11.93 -10.11
CA GLN A 7 20.27 10.77 -9.29
C GLN A 7 19.38 9.55 -9.51
N ILE A 8 18.68 9.46 -10.63
CA ILE A 8 18.20 8.16 -11.13
C ILE A 8 19.44 7.45 -11.70
N SER A 9 20.30 7.00 -10.78
CA SER A 9 21.49 6.26 -11.14
C SER A 9 21.06 4.93 -11.74
N GLN A 10 21.48 4.69 -12.99
CA GLN A 10 21.62 3.36 -13.58
C GLN A 10 22.70 2.59 -12.79
N GLY A 11 22.40 2.29 -11.53
CA GLY A 11 23.20 1.41 -10.70
C GLY A 11 22.74 -0.02 -10.99
N THR A 12 23.55 -0.77 -11.71
CA THR A 12 23.51 -2.23 -11.67
C THR A 12 23.70 -2.65 -10.22
N GLN A 13 22.58 -2.97 -9.53
CA GLN A 13 22.66 -3.53 -8.19
C GLN A 13 23.11 -4.99 -8.31
N ALA A 14 24.14 -5.35 -7.52
CA ALA A 14 24.47 -6.73 -7.23
C ALA A 14 23.24 -7.37 -6.54
N ASP A 15 22.94 -8.64 -6.87
CA ASP A 15 21.97 -9.51 -6.20
C ASP A 15 20.49 -9.43 -6.61
N GLY A 16 20.18 -9.13 -7.88
CA GLY A 16 18.82 -9.37 -8.42
C GLY A 16 17.70 -8.47 -7.85
N GLU A 17 18.04 -7.39 -7.12
CA GLU A 17 17.10 -6.38 -6.67
C GLU A 17 16.66 -5.46 -7.82
N SER A 18 15.39 -5.02 -7.78
CA SER A 18 14.86 -4.05 -8.74
C SER A 18 15.62 -2.71 -8.65
N PRO A 19 15.86 -2.01 -9.76
CA PRO A 19 16.42 -0.66 -9.73
C PRO A 19 15.45 0.37 -9.13
N PHE A 20 14.20 -0.01 -8.92
CA PHE A 20 13.15 0.84 -8.37
C PHE A 20 12.73 0.40 -6.99
N GLY A 21 12.25 1.37 -6.20
CA GLY A 21 11.78 1.16 -4.85
C GLY A 21 12.90 1.21 -3.81
N LEU A 22 12.51 1.08 -2.53
CA LEU A 22 13.46 1.06 -1.41
C LEU A 22 14.05 -0.33 -1.24
N THR A 23 15.37 -0.41 -1.05
CA THR A 23 16.07 -1.64 -0.71
C THR A 23 15.79 -2.05 0.73
N ASN A 24 16.05 -3.32 1.06
CA ASN A 24 15.94 -3.81 2.44
C ASN A 24 16.87 -3.05 3.40
N ALA A 25 18.09 -2.72 2.98
CA ALA A 25 19.03 -1.95 3.77
C ALA A 25 18.56 -0.52 4.08
N GLN A 26 17.95 0.13 3.08
CA GLN A 26 17.33 1.44 3.28
C GLN A 26 16.16 1.36 4.27
N LEU A 27 15.25 0.40 4.11
CA LEU A 27 14.10 0.21 4.99
C LEU A 27 14.51 -0.09 6.44
N ALA A 28 15.62 -0.79 6.64
CA ALA A 28 16.15 -1.09 7.97
C ALA A 28 16.55 0.17 8.75
N THR A 29 16.96 1.25 8.06
CA THR A 29 17.53 2.46 8.66
C THR A 29 16.79 3.76 8.38
N MET A 30 15.70 3.72 7.59
CA MET A 30 14.87 4.91 7.32
C MET A 30 14.42 5.56 8.62
N PRO A 31 14.57 6.90 8.76
CA PRO A 31 14.07 7.59 9.94
C PRO A 31 12.55 7.54 10.04
N THR A 32 12.04 7.51 11.26
CA THR A 32 10.61 7.63 11.56
C THR A 32 10.42 8.58 12.73
N VAL A 33 9.24 9.18 12.83
CA VAL A 33 8.84 10.04 13.96
C VAL A 33 8.21 9.24 15.09
N TYR A 34 8.01 7.95 14.91
CA TYR A 34 7.37 7.08 15.88
C TYR A 34 8.41 6.49 16.84
N ARG A 35 8.00 6.26 18.08
CA ARG A 35 8.80 5.52 19.06
C ARG A 35 8.85 4.03 18.70
N ASP A 36 9.93 3.36 19.01
CA ASP A 36 10.24 1.99 18.60
C ASP A 36 9.26 0.92 19.13
N ASP A 37 8.50 1.22 20.18
CA ASP A 37 7.51 0.31 20.80
C ASP A 37 6.05 0.67 20.52
N LEU A 38 5.80 1.60 19.58
CA LEU A 38 4.46 2.13 19.32
C LEU A 38 3.42 1.05 19.01
N LEU A 39 3.84 0.00 18.31
CA LEU A 39 2.97 -1.11 17.90
C LEU A 39 3.25 -2.40 18.70
N ALA A 40 3.96 -2.29 19.84
CA ALA A 40 4.24 -3.45 20.68
C ALA A 40 2.93 -4.15 21.12
N GLY A 41 2.91 -5.46 20.95
CA GLY A 41 1.74 -6.28 21.26
C GLY A 41 0.60 -6.25 20.23
N LYS A 42 0.72 -5.48 19.13
CA LYS A 42 -0.24 -5.52 18.03
C LYS A 42 0.17 -6.58 16.99
N VAL A 43 -0.81 -7.25 16.40
CA VAL A 43 -0.65 -8.18 15.28
C VAL A 43 -1.16 -7.50 14.01
N MET A 44 -0.31 -7.39 13.00
CA MET A 44 -0.63 -6.72 11.73
C MET A 44 -0.45 -7.68 10.55
N LEU A 45 -1.50 -7.80 9.73
CA LEU A 45 -1.47 -8.57 8.48
C LEU A 45 -1.37 -7.62 7.29
N VAL A 46 -0.34 -7.80 6.45
CA VAL A 46 -0.11 -6.97 5.27
C VAL A 46 -0.16 -7.83 4.01
N SER A 47 -1.17 -7.64 3.17
CA SER A 47 -1.23 -8.31 1.88
C SER A 47 -0.31 -7.63 0.86
N GLY A 48 0.36 -8.42 0.00
CA GLY A 48 1.37 -7.90 -0.92
C GLY A 48 2.62 -7.37 -0.21
N GLY A 49 2.97 -7.96 0.95
CA GLY A 49 4.06 -7.50 1.81
C GLY A 49 5.48 -7.78 1.28
N SER A 50 5.61 -8.37 0.08
CA SER A 50 6.93 -8.73 -0.46
C SER A 50 7.58 -7.66 -1.35
N SER A 51 6.92 -6.53 -1.60
CA SER A 51 7.45 -5.45 -2.44
C SER A 51 6.76 -4.11 -2.16
N GLY A 52 7.35 -3.02 -2.62
CA GLY A 52 6.78 -1.68 -2.64
C GLY A 52 6.27 -1.19 -1.28
N ILE A 53 5.08 -0.63 -1.30
CA ILE A 53 4.40 -0.08 -0.12
C ILE A 53 4.19 -1.15 0.96
N GLY A 54 3.77 -2.37 0.57
CA GLY A 54 3.54 -3.45 1.52
C GLY A 54 4.82 -3.89 2.24
N LYS A 55 5.94 -3.99 1.52
CA LYS A 55 7.26 -4.27 2.10
C LYS A 55 7.68 -3.16 3.09
N ALA A 56 7.56 -1.90 2.69
CA ALA A 56 7.88 -0.78 3.56
C ALA A 56 7.01 -0.76 4.82
N THR A 57 5.72 -1.04 4.68
CA THR A 57 4.78 -1.17 5.81
C THR A 57 5.18 -2.30 6.76
N ALA A 58 5.54 -3.47 6.23
CA ALA A 58 5.96 -4.61 7.04
C ALA A 58 7.26 -4.31 7.83
N PHE A 59 8.23 -3.66 7.18
CA PHE A 59 9.46 -3.22 7.84
C PHE A 59 9.19 -2.21 8.96
N LEU A 60 8.41 -1.17 8.69
CA LEU A 60 8.12 -0.15 9.69
C LEU A 60 7.34 -0.75 10.86
N ALA A 61 6.30 -1.53 10.60
CA ALA A 61 5.52 -2.18 11.64
C ALA A 61 6.38 -3.09 12.54
N ALA A 62 7.27 -3.90 11.96
CA ALA A 62 8.18 -4.76 12.71
C ALA A 62 9.18 -3.96 13.55
N ARG A 63 9.74 -2.87 13.02
CA ARG A 63 10.63 -1.95 13.76
C ARG A 63 9.94 -1.28 14.94
N LEU A 64 8.64 -1.01 14.81
CA LEU A 64 7.82 -0.42 15.87
C LEU A 64 7.21 -1.44 16.85
N GLY A 65 7.65 -2.67 16.78
CA GLY A 65 7.32 -3.70 17.77
C GLY A 65 6.13 -4.60 17.46
N ALA A 66 5.49 -4.47 16.29
CA ALA A 66 4.37 -5.34 15.91
C ALA A 66 4.81 -6.78 15.63
N GLU A 67 3.90 -7.73 15.88
CA GLU A 67 3.91 -9.04 15.26
C GLU A 67 3.36 -8.89 13.84
N VAL A 68 4.16 -9.23 12.83
CA VAL A 68 3.81 -8.98 11.43
C VAL A 68 3.57 -10.28 10.68
N VAL A 69 2.48 -10.29 9.92
CA VAL A 69 2.17 -11.33 8.93
C VAL A 69 2.18 -10.69 7.55
N ILE A 70 2.89 -11.29 6.61
CA ILE A 70 2.83 -10.88 5.20
C ILE A 70 2.33 -12.01 4.33
N CYS A 71 1.47 -11.69 3.36
CA CYS A 71 1.05 -12.67 2.35
C CYS A 71 1.32 -12.16 0.93
N GLY A 72 1.46 -13.09 0.00
CA GLY A 72 1.73 -12.83 -1.40
C GLY A 72 1.95 -14.11 -2.19
N ARG A 73 2.01 -14.01 -3.52
CA ARG A 73 2.02 -15.20 -4.40
C ARG A 73 3.38 -15.92 -4.49
N THR A 74 4.48 -15.25 -4.22
CA THR A 74 5.82 -15.76 -4.49
C THR A 74 6.56 -16.01 -3.19
N ASN A 75 6.67 -17.29 -2.80
CA ASN A 75 7.27 -17.68 -1.53
C ASN A 75 8.69 -17.09 -1.36
N GLY A 76 9.56 -17.26 -2.33
CA GLY A 76 10.96 -16.77 -2.21
C GLY A 76 11.06 -15.26 -1.98
N LYS A 77 10.14 -14.44 -2.54
CA LYS A 77 10.11 -13.00 -2.24
C LYS A 77 9.64 -12.69 -0.81
N LEU A 78 8.71 -13.47 -0.30
CA LEU A 78 8.27 -13.36 1.10
C LEU A 78 9.39 -13.74 2.05
N ASP A 79 10.13 -14.82 1.76
CA ASP A 79 11.26 -15.28 2.55
C ASP A 79 12.38 -14.24 2.61
N LEU A 80 12.73 -13.60 1.48
CA LEU A 80 13.71 -12.52 1.43
C LEU A 80 13.33 -11.34 2.35
N VAL A 81 12.07 -10.95 2.37
CA VAL A 81 11.58 -9.88 3.27
C VAL A 81 11.59 -10.33 4.72
N ARG A 82 11.16 -11.56 5.02
CA ARG A 82 11.23 -12.14 6.36
C ARG A 82 12.64 -12.10 6.91
N ASP A 83 13.61 -12.60 6.14
CA ASP A 83 15.01 -12.72 6.57
C ASP A 83 15.64 -11.34 6.75
N ALA A 84 15.30 -10.38 5.87
CA ALA A 84 15.76 -9.00 5.99
C ALA A 84 15.17 -8.28 7.22
N ILE A 85 13.88 -8.46 7.52
CA ILE A 85 13.27 -7.93 8.74
C ILE A 85 13.89 -8.58 9.99
N ALA A 86 14.10 -9.90 9.97
CA ALA A 86 14.74 -10.59 11.08
C ALA A 86 16.15 -10.08 11.33
N SER A 87 16.94 -9.85 10.28
CA SER A 87 18.28 -9.27 10.37
C SER A 87 18.27 -7.84 10.92
N ALA A 88 17.30 -7.02 10.49
CA ALA A 88 17.24 -5.61 10.88
C ALA A 88 16.68 -5.38 12.30
N THR A 89 15.79 -6.25 12.77
CA THR A 89 14.99 -6.01 13.99
C THR A 89 15.13 -7.11 15.05
N GLY A 90 15.69 -8.25 14.71
CA GLY A 90 15.67 -9.46 15.54
C GLY A 90 14.30 -10.15 15.61
N ARG A 91 13.27 -9.67 14.91
CA ARG A 91 11.90 -10.18 14.97
C ARG A 91 11.62 -11.14 13.83
N GLN A 92 10.94 -12.23 14.15
CA GLN A 92 10.48 -13.21 13.16
C GLN A 92 9.06 -12.87 12.74
N ILE A 93 8.86 -12.61 11.44
CA ILE A 93 7.53 -12.40 10.89
C ILE A 93 6.94 -13.70 10.31
N MET A 94 5.63 -13.78 10.21
CA MET A 94 4.95 -14.89 9.54
C MET A 94 4.78 -14.59 8.05
N THR A 95 5.09 -15.55 7.19
CA THR A 95 4.87 -15.47 5.75
C THR A 95 3.84 -16.48 5.29
N VAL A 96 2.91 -16.08 4.42
CA VAL A 96 1.88 -16.96 3.87
C VAL A 96 1.86 -16.83 2.35
N PRO A 97 2.40 -17.82 1.60
CA PRO A 97 2.33 -17.83 0.15
C PRO A 97 0.91 -18.17 -0.33
N MET A 98 0.17 -17.15 -0.80
CA MET A 98 -1.20 -17.30 -1.27
C MET A 98 -1.63 -16.15 -2.16
N SER A 99 -2.79 -16.28 -2.81
CA SER A 99 -3.45 -15.21 -3.56
C SER A 99 -4.72 -14.76 -2.85
N ILE A 100 -4.88 -13.44 -2.63
CA ILE A 100 -6.12 -12.89 -2.05
C ILE A 100 -7.33 -13.00 -2.98
N ARG A 101 -7.16 -13.47 -4.23
CA ARG A 101 -8.27 -13.77 -5.15
C ARG A 101 -9.02 -15.02 -4.76
N GLU A 102 -8.42 -15.88 -3.96
CA GLU A 102 -8.93 -17.18 -3.55
C GLU A 102 -9.56 -17.08 -2.15
N PRO A 103 -10.89 -17.01 -2.02
CA PRO A 103 -11.56 -16.83 -0.72
C PRO A 103 -11.16 -17.88 0.31
N ASP A 104 -11.10 -19.16 -0.09
CA ASP A 104 -10.74 -20.26 0.81
C ASP A 104 -9.30 -20.12 1.33
N ALA A 105 -8.38 -19.59 0.50
CA ALA A 105 -7.01 -19.34 0.93
C ALA A 105 -6.92 -18.15 1.91
N VAL A 106 -7.80 -17.14 1.76
CA VAL A 106 -7.93 -16.02 2.70
C VAL A 106 -8.44 -16.54 4.05
N GLU A 107 -9.47 -17.36 4.04
CA GLU A 107 -10.03 -17.98 5.24
C GLU A 107 -8.96 -18.80 5.98
N ALA A 108 -8.29 -19.73 5.30
CA ALA A 108 -7.23 -20.56 5.87
C ALA A 108 -6.06 -19.74 6.44
N MET A 109 -5.65 -18.68 5.75
CA MET A 109 -4.60 -17.77 6.23
C MET A 109 -5.02 -17.09 7.54
N LEU A 110 -6.23 -16.54 7.60
CA LEU A 110 -6.71 -15.87 8.80
C LEU A 110 -6.84 -16.86 9.98
N ASP A 111 -7.30 -18.08 9.74
CA ASP A 111 -7.32 -19.12 10.77
C ASP A 111 -5.91 -19.42 11.31
N ALA A 112 -4.92 -19.50 10.42
CA ALA A 112 -3.53 -19.69 10.83
C ALA A 112 -2.98 -18.48 11.63
N VAL A 113 -3.39 -17.24 11.30
CA VAL A 113 -3.02 -16.04 12.07
C VAL A 113 -3.58 -16.12 13.49
N TRP A 114 -4.88 -16.42 13.65
CA TRP A 114 -5.48 -16.55 14.97
C TRP A 114 -4.92 -17.75 15.75
N ALA A 115 -4.64 -18.86 15.08
CA ALA A 115 -4.02 -20.02 15.74
C ALA A 115 -2.62 -19.69 16.29
N ARG A 116 -1.85 -18.84 15.58
CA ARG A 116 -0.49 -18.49 15.99
C ARG A 116 -0.44 -17.37 17.04
N PHE A 117 -1.25 -16.32 16.88
CA PHE A 117 -1.14 -15.10 17.68
C PHE A 117 -2.30 -14.90 18.65
N GLY A 118 -3.38 -15.67 18.52
CA GLY A 118 -4.60 -15.55 19.33
C GLY A 118 -5.48 -14.35 18.98
N LYS A 119 -5.02 -13.44 18.12
CA LYS A 119 -5.70 -12.21 17.75
C LYS A 119 -5.19 -11.64 16.41
N LEU A 120 -5.88 -10.63 15.91
CA LEU A 120 -5.43 -9.76 14.83
C LEU A 120 -5.91 -8.32 15.12
N ASP A 121 -5.01 -7.35 15.12
CA ASP A 121 -5.35 -5.96 15.44
C ASP A 121 -5.55 -5.11 14.18
N CYS A 122 -4.84 -5.42 13.09
CA CYS A 122 -4.92 -4.62 11.86
C CYS A 122 -4.71 -5.47 10.60
N VAL A 123 -5.55 -5.22 9.59
CA VAL A 123 -5.40 -5.73 8.22
C VAL A 123 -5.03 -4.57 7.29
N VAL A 124 -3.93 -4.71 6.57
CA VAL A 124 -3.52 -3.78 5.52
C VAL A 124 -3.72 -4.45 4.16
N ASN A 125 -4.77 -4.06 3.45
CA ASN A 125 -5.07 -4.50 2.09
C ASN A 125 -4.23 -3.68 1.11
N ASN A 126 -3.01 -4.16 0.87
CA ASN A 126 -2.08 -3.50 -0.04
C ASN A 126 -1.90 -4.29 -1.35
N ALA A 127 -2.13 -5.61 -1.37
CA ALA A 127 -2.01 -6.39 -2.59
C ALA A 127 -2.88 -5.81 -3.70
N GLY A 128 -2.27 -5.51 -4.84
CA GLY A 128 -2.95 -4.91 -5.97
C GLY A 128 -2.05 -4.90 -7.20
N GLY A 129 -2.61 -4.49 -8.32
CA GLY A 129 -1.87 -4.36 -9.56
C GLY A 129 -2.73 -3.74 -10.65
N GLN A 130 -2.05 -3.29 -11.69
CA GLN A 130 -2.65 -2.74 -12.90
C GLN A 130 -1.68 -2.89 -14.06
N PHE A 131 -2.18 -2.68 -15.25
CA PHE A 131 -1.39 -2.55 -16.47
C PHE A 131 -1.99 -1.45 -17.34
N PRO A 132 -1.20 -0.66 -18.08
CA PRO A 132 -1.72 0.36 -18.99
C PRO A 132 -2.34 -0.28 -20.23
N GLN A 133 -3.57 0.10 -20.55
CA GLN A 133 -4.30 -0.34 -21.74
C GLN A 133 -5.38 0.68 -22.08
N ASP A 134 -5.57 0.99 -23.35
CA ASP A 134 -6.69 1.83 -23.78
C ASP A 134 -8.01 1.15 -23.44
N ALA A 135 -8.96 1.94 -22.92
CA ALA A 135 -10.19 1.38 -22.37
C ALA A 135 -11.00 0.59 -23.39
N ILE A 136 -10.94 0.99 -24.67
CA ILE A 136 -11.66 0.32 -25.77
C ILE A 136 -11.09 -1.10 -26.06
N ASP A 137 -9.83 -1.33 -25.72
CA ASP A 137 -9.11 -2.57 -26.03
C ASP A 137 -9.05 -3.55 -24.85
N PHE A 138 -9.66 -3.25 -23.72
CA PHE A 138 -9.65 -4.16 -22.58
C PHE A 138 -10.32 -5.49 -22.93
N SER A 139 -9.56 -6.59 -22.82
CA SER A 139 -10.16 -7.91 -22.83
C SER A 139 -10.95 -8.17 -21.53
N ARG A 140 -12.00 -9.01 -21.60
CA ARG A 140 -12.74 -9.44 -20.41
C ARG A 140 -11.82 -10.05 -19.35
N LYS A 141 -10.84 -10.86 -19.77
CA LYS A 141 -9.85 -11.50 -18.89
C LYS A 141 -8.97 -10.45 -18.20
N GLY A 142 -8.48 -9.47 -18.94
CA GLY A 142 -7.64 -8.38 -18.40
C GLY A 142 -8.41 -7.52 -17.41
N TRP A 143 -9.66 -7.17 -17.74
CA TRP A 143 -10.55 -6.44 -16.84
C TRP A 143 -10.76 -7.20 -15.52
N MET A 144 -11.24 -8.46 -15.61
CA MET A 144 -11.51 -9.29 -14.42
C MET A 144 -10.27 -9.54 -13.59
N ALA A 145 -9.10 -9.70 -14.20
CA ALA A 145 -7.85 -9.92 -13.48
C ALA A 145 -7.51 -8.81 -12.47
N VAL A 146 -7.87 -7.57 -12.79
CA VAL A 146 -7.65 -6.42 -11.90
C VAL A 146 -8.81 -6.22 -10.94
N ILE A 147 -10.05 -6.41 -11.37
CA ILE A 147 -11.22 -6.37 -10.48
C ILE A 147 -11.11 -7.45 -9.39
N ASP A 148 -10.78 -8.69 -9.77
CA ASP A 148 -10.66 -9.79 -8.81
C ASP A 148 -9.53 -9.58 -7.80
N LEU A 149 -8.43 -8.95 -8.23
CA LEU A 149 -7.33 -8.67 -7.30
C LEU A 149 -7.62 -7.45 -6.42
N ASN A 150 -7.97 -6.32 -7.04
CA ASN A 150 -7.99 -5.03 -6.34
C ASN A 150 -9.29 -4.79 -5.56
N LEU A 151 -10.44 -5.34 -6.02
CA LEU A 151 -11.73 -5.17 -5.38
C LEU A 151 -12.15 -6.44 -4.63
N ASN A 152 -12.34 -7.54 -5.35
CA ASN A 152 -12.86 -8.76 -4.75
C ASN A 152 -11.90 -9.32 -3.70
N GLY A 153 -10.59 -9.36 -3.99
CA GLY A 153 -9.59 -9.82 -3.04
C GLY A 153 -9.52 -8.95 -1.77
N SER A 154 -9.63 -7.62 -1.91
CA SER A 154 -9.72 -6.73 -0.74
C SER A 154 -11.00 -6.98 0.06
N TRP A 155 -12.12 -7.26 -0.61
CA TRP A 155 -13.39 -7.60 0.03
C TRP A 155 -13.28 -8.88 0.86
N TRP A 156 -12.73 -9.96 0.30
CA TRP A 156 -12.56 -11.22 1.03
C TRP A 156 -11.72 -11.04 2.29
N MET A 157 -10.64 -10.30 2.21
CA MET A 157 -9.79 -9.99 3.36
C MET A 157 -10.55 -9.21 4.45
N MET A 158 -11.31 -8.19 4.06
CA MET A 158 -12.10 -7.38 5.00
C MET A 158 -13.20 -8.21 5.66
N GLN A 159 -13.98 -8.93 4.86
CA GLN A 159 -15.12 -9.70 5.35
C GLN A 159 -14.67 -10.81 6.31
N GLU A 160 -13.66 -11.58 5.94
CA GLU A 160 -13.19 -12.70 6.75
C GLU A 160 -12.52 -12.25 8.06
N ALA A 161 -11.83 -11.11 8.07
CA ALA A 161 -11.33 -10.53 9.31
C ALA A 161 -12.48 -10.05 10.21
N ALA A 162 -13.44 -9.32 9.64
CA ALA A 162 -14.61 -8.81 10.39
C ALA A 162 -15.45 -9.92 11.01
N LYS A 163 -15.71 -11.03 10.27
CA LYS A 163 -16.41 -12.20 10.81
C LYS A 163 -15.74 -12.75 12.08
N ARG A 164 -14.41 -12.86 12.07
CA ARG A 164 -13.64 -13.39 13.21
C ARG A 164 -13.65 -12.44 14.39
N TRP A 165 -13.44 -11.14 14.16
CA TRP A 165 -13.57 -10.12 15.21
C TRP A 165 -14.95 -10.15 15.87
N CYS A 166 -16.02 -10.11 15.06
CA CYS A 166 -17.40 -10.17 15.58
C CYS A 166 -17.67 -11.46 16.37
N ALA A 167 -17.25 -12.62 15.85
CA ALA A 167 -17.48 -13.91 16.52
C ALA A 167 -16.74 -14.03 17.87
N LYS A 168 -15.62 -13.32 18.03
CA LYS A 168 -14.79 -13.34 19.24
C LYS A 168 -15.04 -12.15 20.17
N GLY A 169 -15.84 -11.17 19.77
CA GLY A 169 -16.01 -9.92 20.53
C GLY A 169 -14.73 -9.07 20.55
N GLU A 170 -13.87 -9.23 19.55
CA GLU A 170 -12.63 -8.48 19.37
C GLU A 170 -12.86 -7.26 18.50
N THR A 171 -11.95 -6.29 18.55
CA THR A 171 -11.97 -5.08 17.72
C THR A 171 -10.81 -5.11 16.73
N GLY A 172 -10.90 -4.33 15.64
CA GLY A 172 -9.82 -4.29 14.66
C GLY A 172 -9.83 -3.06 13.76
N GLY A 173 -8.74 -2.90 13.03
CA GLY A 173 -8.59 -1.86 12.02
C GLY A 173 -8.33 -2.43 10.64
N ILE A 174 -8.97 -1.87 9.62
CA ILE A 174 -8.74 -2.20 8.22
C ILE A 174 -8.22 -0.94 7.52
N ILE A 175 -7.10 -1.10 6.82
CA ILE A 175 -6.47 -0.02 6.05
C ILE A 175 -6.33 -0.51 4.61
N ASN A 176 -7.08 0.09 3.70
CA ASN A 176 -7.06 -0.24 2.28
C ASN A 176 -6.13 0.71 1.54
N ILE A 177 -5.06 0.20 0.93
CA ILE A 177 -4.22 0.98 0.02
C ILE A 177 -4.94 1.04 -1.32
N VAL A 178 -5.43 2.21 -1.66
CA VAL A 178 -6.13 2.47 -2.91
C VAL A 178 -5.25 3.26 -3.89
N ALA A 179 -5.79 4.21 -4.61
CA ALA A 179 -5.06 5.16 -5.43
C ALA A 179 -5.86 6.47 -5.47
N ASN A 180 -5.20 7.55 -5.86
CA ASN A 180 -5.90 8.78 -6.19
C ASN A 180 -6.67 8.58 -7.51
N VAL A 181 -7.98 8.37 -7.41
CA VAL A 181 -8.86 8.09 -8.56
C VAL A 181 -9.88 9.19 -8.83
N GLU A 182 -9.85 10.29 -8.11
CA GLU A 182 -10.84 11.37 -8.20
C GLU A 182 -10.98 11.96 -9.59
N ARG A 183 -9.86 12.05 -10.33
CA ARG A 183 -9.84 12.57 -11.71
C ARG A 183 -9.84 11.46 -12.77
N GLY A 184 -9.91 10.20 -12.34
CA GLY A 184 -9.65 9.07 -13.20
C GLY A 184 -8.18 8.94 -13.60
N MET A 185 -7.86 7.82 -14.24
CA MET A 185 -6.52 7.51 -14.72
C MET A 185 -6.65 6.94 -16.14
N PRO A 186 -6.36 7.71 -17.20
CA PRO A 186 -6.34 7.17 -18.55
C PRO A 186 -5.51 5.89 -18.62
N GLN A 187 -5.92 4.91 -19.40
CA GLN A 187 -5.30 3.59 -19.56
C GLN A 187 -5.34 2.68 -18.31
N ALA A 188 -6.03 3.09 -17.24
CA ALA A 188 -6.17 2.31 -16.01
C ALA A 188 -7.63 2.18 -15.54
N ALA A 189 -8.59 2.16 -16.47
CA ALA A 189 -10.03 2.15 -16.16
C ALA A 189 -10.45 1.04 -15.18
N HIS A 190 -9.91 -0.17 -15.34
CA HIS A 190 -10.16 -1.30 -14.43
C HIS A 190 -9.66 -1.02 -13.00
N SER A 191 -8.47 -0.43 -12.87
CA SER A 191 -7.90 -0.08 -11.57
C SER A 191 -8.69 1.07 -10.91
N CYS A 192 -9.07 2.10 -11.69
CA CYS A 192 -9.91 3.19 -11.19
C CYS A 192 -11.25 2.68 -10.67
N ALA A 193 -11.93 1.82 -11.45
CA ALA A 193 -13.21 1.23 -11.04
C ALA A 193 -13.06 0.41 -9.74
N ALA A 194 -12.04 -0.45 -9.66
CA ALA A 194 -11.79 -1.28 -8.49
C ALA A 194 -11.46 -0.43 -7.26
N ARG A 195 -10.57 0.57 -7.39
CA ARG A 195 -10.14 1.43 -6.26
C ARG A 195 -11.27 2.35 -5.78
N ALA A 196 -12.05 2.93 -6.70
CA ALA A 196 -13.27 3.66 -6.34
C ALA A 196 -14.27 2.76 -5.62
N GLY A 197 -14.45 1.52 -6.09
CA GLY A 197 -15.27 0.52 -5.41
C GLY A 197 -14.80 0.25 -3.98
N VAL A 198 -13.49 0.06 -3.75
CA VAL A 198 -12.93 -0.13 -2.40
C VAL A 198 -13.16 1.09 -1.52
N ILE A 199 -13.00 2.32 -2.05
CA ILE A 199 -13.25 3.56 -1.30
C ILE A 199 -14.70 3.62 -0.79
N TYR A 200 -15.67 3.41 -1.67
CA TYR A 200 -17.08 3.47 -1.26
C TYR A 200 -17.49 2.30 -0.39
N LEU A 201 -16.96 1.11 -0.64
CA LEU A 201 -17.12 -0.04 0.23
C LEU A 201 -16.58 0.26 1.63
N SER A 202 -15.40 0.85 1.75
CA SER A 202 -14.81 1.23 3.03
C SER A 202 -15.67 2.21 3.82
N LYS A 203 -16.26 3.21 3.16
CA LYS A 203 -17.19 4.16 3.80
C LYS A 203 -18.44 3.47 4.33
N THR A 204 -19.01 2.54 3.55
CA THR A 204 -20.17 1.74 3.95
C THR A 204 -19.85 0.90 5.18
N LEU A 205 -18.75 0.13 5.12
CA LEU A 205 -18.35 -0.79 6.17
C LEU A 205 -17.89 -0.06 7.44
N ALA A 206 -17.28 1.11 7.31
CA ALA A 206 -16.92 1.95 8.44
C ALA A 206 -18.13 2.30 9.31
N THR A 207 -19.28 2.57 8.69
CA THR A 207 -20.52 2.87 9.40
C THR A 207 -21.18 1.59 9.93
N GLU A 208 -21.25 0.55 9.09
CA GLU A 208 -21.92 -0.70 9.44
C GLU A 208 -21.20 -1.47 10.56
N TRP A 209 -19.86 -1.44 10.57
CA TRP A 209 -19.05 -2.22 11.51
C TRP A 209 -18.54 -1.42 12.72
N ALA A 210 -18.78 -0.11 12.77
CA ALA A 210 -18.40 0.71 13.93
C ALA A 210 -18.99 0.23 15.26
N PRO A 211 -20.26 -0.27 15.33
CA PRO A 211 -20.82 -0.82 16.56
C PRO A 211 -20.06 -2.07 17.08
N HIS A 212 -19.30 -2.74 16.20
CA HIS A 212 -18.44 -3.85 16.56
C HIS A 212 -17.01 -3.43 16.91
N GLY A 213 -16.72 -2.13 16.95
CA GLY A 213 -15.37 -1.63 17.22
C GLY A 213 -14.39 -1.84 16.04
N ILE A 214 -14.91 -2.04 14.83
CA ILE A 214 -14.10 -2.23 13.62
C ILE A 214 -14.02 -0.91 12.85
N ARG A 215 -12.81 -0.44 12.60
CA ARG A 215 -12.53 0.77 11.81
C ARG A 215 -12.10 0.39 10.41
N VAL A 216 -12.56 1.13 9.40
CA VAL A 216 -12.20 0.89 8.00
C VAL A 216 -11.80 2.21 7.36
N ASN A 217 -10.56 2.32 6.91
CA ASN A 217 -10.03 3.52 6.26
C ASN A 217 -9.29 3.17 4.98
N CYS A 218 -9.07 4.18 4.15
CA CYS A 218 -8.27 4.09 2.95
C CYS A 218 -7.05 5.02 3.04
N ILE A 219 -5.96 4.62 2.42
CA ILE A 219 -4.87 5.51 2.04
C ILE A 219 -4.83 5.55 0.51
N ALA A 220 -4.85 6.75 -0.06
CA ALA A 220 -4.78 7.00 -1.49
C ALA A 220 -3.39 7.56 -1.86
N PRO A 221 -2.43 6.72 -2.23
CA PRO A 221 -1.13 7.15 -2.67
C PRO A 221 -1.18 7.86 -4.03
N GLY A 222 -0.28 8.81 -4.24
CA GLY A 222 0.05 9.35 -5.55
C GLY A 222 1.03 8.47 -6.32
N THR A 223 1.95 9.11 -7.04
CA THR A 223 3.01 8.43 -7.79
C THR A 223 4.12 7.99 -6.83
N ILE A 224 4.09 6.74 -6.44
CA ILE A 224 5.03 6.12 -5.48
C ILE A 224 6.02 5.23 -6.22
N GLU A 225 7.31 5.52 -6.08
CA GLU A 225 8.38 4.70 -6.65
C GLU A 225 8.43 3.35 -5.95
N THR A 226 8.16 2.31 -6.73
CA THR A 226 8.19 0.92 -6.27
C THR A 226 8.72 0.03 -7.39
N GLU A 227 8.97 -1.24 -7.09
CA GLU A 227 9.36 -2.25 -8.10
C GLU A 227 8.33 -2.36 -9.25
N GLY A 228 7.10 -1.91 -9.03
CA GLY A 228 6.06 -1.82 -10.06
C GLY A 228 6.36 -0.85 -11.21
N PHE A 229 7.33 0.04 -11.03
CA PHE A 229 7.75 0.98 -12.09
C PHE A 229 8.39 0.28 -13.29
N ALA A 230 8.90 -0.93 -13.11
CA ALA A 230 9.55 -1.70 -14.19
C ALA A 230 8.66 -1.97 -15.43
N ILE A 231 7.34 -1.78 -15.31
CA ILE A 231 6.40 -1.96 -16.45
C ILE A 231 6.28 -0.72 -17.35
N TYR A 232 6.76 0.44 -16.89
CA TYR A 232 6.60 1.70 -17.62
C TYR A 232 7.81 2.03 -18.49
N PRO A 233 7.60 2.66 -19.66
CA PRO A 233 8.70 3.12 -20.52
C PRO A 233 9.61 4.14 -19.80
N PRO A 234 10.92 4.14 -20.08
CA PRO A 234 11.87 5.05 -19.45
C PRO A 234 11.51 6.54 -19.59
N ASP A 235 11.01 6.95 -20.77
CA ASP A 235 10.60 8.33 -21.04
C ASP A 235 9.42 8.78 -20.18
N ALA A 236 8.48 7.88 -19.89
CA ALA A 236 7.38 8.14 -18.96
C ALA A 236 7.88 8.26 -17.52
N LEU A 237 8.78 7.35 -17.10
CA LEU A 237 9.37 7.35 -15.76
C LEU A 237 10.13 8.64 -15.47
N ALA A 238 10.89 9.15 -16.44
CA ALA A 238 11.65 10.41 -16.31
C ALA A 238 10.76 11.60 -15.93
N ARG A 239 9.47 11.55 -16.29
CA ARG A 239 8.50 12.63 -16.07
C ARG A 239 7.53 12.39 -14.91
N PHE A 240 7.56 11.25 -14.26
CA PHE A 240 6.61 10.94 -13.18
C PHE A 240 6.67 11.90 -11.99
N HIS A 241 7.83 12.52 -11.73
CA HIS A 241 7.98 13.54 -10.71
C HIS A 241 7.17 14.83 -11.02
N GLU A 242 6.78 15.05 -12.29
CA GLU A 242 5.96 16.21 -12.69
C GLU A 242 4.48 16.06 -12.28
N ALA A 243 4.04 14.83 -11.93
CA ALA A 243 2.64 14.53 -11.66
C ALA A 243 2.07 15.23 -10.42
N ASN A 244 2.91 15.80 -9.56
CA ASN A 244 2.48 16.49 -8.35
C ASN A 244 3.24 17.80 -8.13
N PRO A 245 2.67 18.76 -7.35
CA PRO A 245 3.30 20.06 -7.11
C PRO A 245 4.57 19.99 -6.26
N MET A 246 4.80 18.95 -5.48
CA MET A 246 6.05 18.74 -4.74
C MET A 246 7.22 18.35 -5.65
N LYS A 247 6.96 18.03 -6.93
CA LYS A 247 7.98 17.71 -7.95
C LYS A 247 8.95 16.61 -7.54
N ARG A 248 8.47 15.64 -6.80
CA ARG A 248 9.19 14.43 -6.42
C ARG A 248 8.30 13.20 -6.49
N LEU A 249 8.90 12.06 -6.62
CA LEU A 249 8.20 10.79 -6.37
C LEU A 249 8.01 10.61 -4.85
N GLY A 250 6.87 10.04 -4.47
CA GLY A 250 6.76 9.42 -3.16
C GLY A 250 7.49 8.08 -3.14
N ASN A 251 7.72 7.54 -1.99
CA ASN A 251 8.26 6.19 -1.81
C ASN A 251 7.37 5.36 -0.88
N GLY A 252 7.68 4.06 -0.75
CA GLY A 252 6.89 3.17 0.09
C GLY A 252 6.85 3.59 1.57
N TRP A 253 7.88 4.29 2.05
CA TRP A 253 7.96 4.76 3.44
C TRP A 253 7.02 5.94 3.70
N ASP A 254 6.89 6.89 2.76
CA ASP A 254 5.92 7.99 2.87
C ASP A 254 4.49 7.43 3.15
N VAL A 255 4.15 6.30 2.54
CA VAL A 255 2.84 5.64 2.72
C VAL A 255 2.78 4.81 4.02
N ALA A 256 3.87 4.11 4.35
CA ALA A 256 3.94 3.27 5.54
C ALA A 256 3.76 4.09 6.84
N GLU A 257 4.28 5.32 6.89
CA GLU A 257 4.05 6.26 8.00
C GLU A 257 2.55 6.53 8.21
N GLY A 258 1.80 6.75 7.12
CA GLY A 258 0.34 6.92 7.19
C GLY A 258 -0.40 5.65 7.62
N VAL A 259 0.10 4.48 7.22
CA VAL A 259 -0.47 3.19 7.70
C VAL A 259 -0.28 3.06 9.21
N VAL A 260 0.91 3.37 9.73
CA VAL A 260 1.20 3.31 11.17
C VAL A 260 0.32 4.29 11.94
N TYR A 261 0.10 5.53 11.42
CA TYR A 261 -0.82 6.49 12.03
C TYR A 261 -2.22 5.89 12.25
N LEU A 262 -2.78 5.21 11.24
CA LEU A 262 -4.10 4.60 11.32
C LEU A 262 -4.14 3.30 12.14
N ALA A 263 -3.04 2.56 12.19
CA ALA A 263 -2.93 1.28 12.92
C ALA A 263 -2.68 1.47 14.41
N ALA A 264 -2.00 2.56 14.79
CA ALA A 264 -1.72 2.92 16.18
C ALA A 264 -2.93 3.56 16.86
N ASP A 265 -2.80 3.87 18.15
CA ASP A 265 -3.85 4.52 18.93
C ASP A 265 -4.20 5.92 18.43
N SER A 266 -3.30 6.57 17.70
CA SER A 266 -3.57 7.83 16.99
C SER A 266 -4.73 7.73 16.00
N GLY A 267 -4.97 6.56 15.44
CA GLY A 267 -6.08 6.30 14.51
C GLY A 267 -7.39 5.84 15.16
N ASN A 268 -7.46 5.74 16.48
CA ASN A 268 -8.61 5.12 17.17
C ASN A 268 -9.95 5.83 16.96
N PHE A 269 -9.94 7.10 16.57
CA PHE A 269 -11.16 7.88 16.27
C PHE A 269 -11.30 8.21 14.78
N VAL A 270 -10.58 7.48 13.91
CA VAL A 270 -10.62 7.66 12.46
C VAL A 270 -11.23 6.43 11.81
N THR A 271 -12.38 6.60 11.15
CA THR A 271 -13.03 5.54 10.36
C THR A 271 -13.83 6.15 9.20
N GLY A 272 -13.87 5.47 8.06
CA GLY A 272 -14.55 5.93 6.83
C GLY A 272 -13.74 6.93 6.01
N GLU A 273 -12.52 7.24 6.41
CA GLU A 273 -11.69 8.27 5.78
C GLU A 273 -10.82 7.74 4.64
N VAL A 274 -10.50 8.65 3.72
CA VAL A 274 -9.52 8.46 2.66
C VAL A 274 -8.38 9.46 2.87
N ILE A 275 -7.28 8.98 3.44
CA ILE A 275 -6.08 9.83 3.64
C ILE A 275 -5.27 9.82 2.35
N THR A 276 -5.15 10.98 1.72
CA THR A 276 -4.37 11.15 0.50
C THR A 276 -2.91 11.43 0.83
N ILE A 277 -1.99 10.61 0.28
CA ILE A 277 -0.54 10.75 0.42
C ILE A 277 0.06 10.78 -0.99
N ASP A 278 0.02 11.93 -1.65
CA ASP A 278 0.23 12.05 -3.09
C ASP A 278 1.06 13.27 -3.52
N GLY A 279 1.65 13.99 -2.57
CA GLY A 279 2.40 15.21 -2.86
C GLY A 279 1.53 16.34 -3.46
N GLY A 280 0.22 16.31 -3.24
CA GLY A 280 -0.74 17.27 -3.75
C GLY A 280 -1.26 16.95 -5.16
N MET A 281 -1.01 15.75 -5.69
CA MET A 281 -1.42 15.35 -7.04
C MET A 281 -2.94 15.46 -7.26
N ALA A 282 -3.76 15.14 -6.25
CA ALA A 282 -5.21 15.26 -6.32
C ALA A 282 -5.67 16.69 -6.63
N GLN A 283 -4.97 17.67 -6.11
CA GLN A 283 -5.25 19.09 -6.27
C GLN A 283 -4.53 19.72 -7.48
N TRP A 284 -3.62 18.96 -8.12
CA TRP A 284 -2.79 19.44 -9.21
C TRP A 284 -3.51 19.37 -10.55
N GLY A 285 -3.48 20.46 -11.30
CA GLY A 285 -4.08 20.53 -12.63
C GLY A 285 -4.09 21.95 -13.17
N VAL A 286 -4.58 22.13 -14.38
CA VAL A 286 -4.66 23.45 -15.02
C VAL A 286 -5.76 24.28 -14.34
N VAL A 287 -5.40 24.93 -13.25
CA VAL A 287 -6.27 25.89 -12.53
C VAL A 287 -6.17 27.29 -13.13
N TRP A 288 -5.14 27.51 -13.94
CA TRP A 288 -4.78 28.84 -14.46
C TRP A 288 -4.92 28.87 -15.98
N PRO A 289 -6.08 29.24 -16.54
CA PRO A 289 -6.27 29.30 -18.00
C PRO A 289 -5.37 30.34 -18.68
N GLY A 290 -4.83 31.32 -17.95
CA GLY A 290 -3.86 32.29 -18.42
C GLY A 290 -2.40 31.87 -18.39
N GLY A 291 -2.12 30.64 -18.03
CA GLY A 291 -0.76 30.09 -17.91
C GLY A 291 -0.36 29.79 -16.47
N MET A 292 0.58 28.86 -16.30
CA MET A 292 1.09 28.46 -15.01
C MET A 292 2.02 29.51 -14.42
N PRO A 293 1.81 29.99 -13.18
CA PRO A 293 2.75 30.89 -12.51
C PRO A 293 4.18 30.34 -12.47
N ASP A 294 5.18 31.24 -12.57
CA ASP A 294 6.58 30.80 -12.69
C ASP A 294 7.09 29.95 -11.54
N TYR A 295 6.63 30.19 -10.32
CA TYR A 295 7.03 29.38 -9.16
C TYR A 295 6.51 27.93 -9.17
N PHE A 296 5.54 27.61 -10.06
CA PHE A 296 5.10 26.25 -10.31
C PHE A 296 5.90 25.54 -11.40
N LYS A 297 6.67 26.29 -12.17
CA LYS A 297 7.52 25.72 -13.23
C LYS A 297 8.71 24.99 -12.59
N VAL A 298 9.07 23.86 -13.17
CA VAL A 298 10.31 23.18 -12.76
C VAL A 298 11.50 24.01 -13.25
N PRO A 299 12.46 24.36 -12.40
CA PRO A 299 13.67 25.03 -12.86
C PRO A 299 14.35 24.20 -13.95
N GLY A 300 14.54 24.78 -15.15
CA GLY A 300 15.16 24.12 -16.29
C GLY A 300 14.23 23.27 -17.18
N GLY A 301 12.93 23.25 -16.91
CA GLY A 301 11.93 22.70 -17.82
C GLY A 301 11.56 23.71 -18.91
N ALA A 302 11.72 23.31 -20.20
CA ALA A 302 11.26 24.08 -21.35
C ALA A 302 9.74 23.96 -21.51
#